data_a9615eaad14e5c3c6421dd1bb3d192be
#
_entry.id   a9615eaad14e5c3c6421dd1bb3d192be
#
_cell.length_a   1.000
_cell.length_b   1.000
_cell.length_c   1.000
_cell.angle_alpha   90.00
_cell.angle_beta   90.00
_cell.angle_gamma   90.00
#
_symmetry.space_group_name_H-M   'P 1'
#
loop_
_entity.id
_entity.type
_entity.pdbx_description
1 polymer ?
#
loop_
_entity_poly.entity_id
_entity_poly.type
_entity_poly.pdbx_seq_one_letter_code
_entity_poly.pdbx_strand_id
1 'polypeptide(L)'
;MLYRSNKGGGKVVNFEQAILDGYAADGGLYVPESLPKISSSELEKWKNLSYKKLAFNILSMFIGRDIISSDELEILINKSYDTFEHDDVIPFHKLKSYKDTYIMELFYGPTLSFKDVGMSFLVNLVNFFLKKRKKHLSIIVATTGDTGPAAAHFIAGKSNLDGWILYPKGLITKEQERQMTTLPHDNIHPVGVYNCPEGGDDLDVAITQLYNNKTFKKKLRLSSVNSLNWGRIMMQTVHYFYGYLKISKSIGQPINMVVPSGGFGNLCAGGLAKKMGLPVKKLIVANNKNECLNRIFTNGFFCKKPIHETISSAIDILVPINFWRYLYFCVNGDVKKIKGWMNQFEETGQVEFDSETKKSYREGFLSVSVDDKETMNTIKSLYEKEKYLLDPHGAVAISAANKLKEKLSDNPLICLATAHPAKFPNIIEKISKNKSLPKAAIHKSIENAKLQSQKGYTFDYKNLYDALKSTMEKNWDLNHLKIK
;
A
#
# COMPACT_ATOMS: atom_id res chain seq x y z
N MET A 1 -6.55 21.98 -6.57
CA MET A 1 -5.65 21.11 -7.37
C MET A 1 -6.49 20.21 -8.27
N LEU A 2 -6.10 20.06 -9.54
CA LEU A 2 -6.78 19.20 -10.51
C LEU A 2 -5.99 17.89 -10.72
N TYR A 3 -6.67 16.87 -11.19
CA TYR A 3 -6.16 15.51 -11.38
C TYR A 3 -6.46 15.01 -12.79
N ARG A 4 -5.51 14.31 -13.37
CA ARG A 4 -5.63 13.72 -14.71
C ARG A 4 -5.16 12.27 -14.73
N SER A 5 -5.54 11.54 -15.77
CA SER A 5 -4.97 10.21 -16.03
C SER A 5 -3.52 10.32 -16.47
N ASN A 6 -2.66 9.45 -15.95
CA ASN A 6 -1.28 9.33 -16.44
C ASN A 6 -1.19 8.73 -17.85
N LYS A 7 -2.25 8.08 -18.38
CA LYS A 7 -2.41 7.67 -19.79
C LYS A 7 -2.87 8.82 -20.70
N GLY A 8 -3.31 9.95 -20.13
CA GLY A 8 -3.73 11.16 -20.87
C GLY A 8 -5.14 11.13 -21.44
N GLY A 9 -5.90 10.06 -21.23
CA GLY A 9 -7.29 9.97 -21.63
C GLY A 9 -8.24 10.47 -20.55
N GLY A 10 -9.49 10.73 -20.94
CA GLY A 10 -10.53 11.17 -20.02
C GLY A 10 -10.48 12.65 -19.66
N LYS A 11 -11.38 13.04 -18.76
CA LYS A 11 -11.50 14.43 -18.30
C LYS A 11 -10.55 14.70 -17.15
N VAL A 12 -10.05 15.92 -17.06
CA VAL A 12 -9.42 16.44 -15.84
C VAL A 12 -10.51 16.59 -14.79
N VAL A 13 -10.24 16.14 -13.58
CA VAL A 13 -11.23 16.08 -12.48
C VAL A 13 -10.70 16.79 -11.23
N ASN A 14 -11.59 17.14 -10.32
CA ASN A 14 -11.19 17.64 -9.01
C ASN A 14 -10.77 16.49 -8.08
N PHE A 15 -10.28 16.84 -6.91
CA PHE A 15 -9.81 15.87 -5.91
C PHE A 15 -10.88 14.85 -5.52
N GLU A 16 -12.11 15.32 -5.19
CA GLU A 16 -13.21 14.46 -4.77
C GLU A 16 -13.53 13.39 -5.81
N GLN A 17 -13.62 13.80 -7.09
CA GLN A 17 -13.92 12.87 -8.18
C GLN A 17 -12.80 11.85 -8.37
N ALA A 18 -11.52 12.26 -8.32
CA ALA A 18 -10.39 11.35 -8.44
C ALA A 18 -10.39 10.27 -7.33
N ILE A 19 -10.77 10.66 -6.10
CA ILE A 19 -10.87 9.74 -4.95
C ILE A 19 -12.04 8.77 -5.10
N LEU A 20 -13.22 9.28 -5.52
CA LEU A 20 -14.42 8.45 -5.65
C LEU A 20 -14.37 7.50 -6.83
N ASP A 21 -13.74 7.88 -7.93
CA ASP A 21 -13.54 7.00 -9.09
C ASP A 21 -12.51 5.91 -8.83
N GLY A 22 -11.51 6.18 -7.98
CA GLY A 22 -10.40 5.29 -7.69
C GLY A 22 -9.33 5.30 -8.77
N TYR A 23 -9.70 5.14 -10.05
CA TYR A 23 -8.82 5.27 -11.21
C TYR A 23 -9.56 5.82 -12.44
N ALA A 24 -8.81 6.27 -13.44
CA ALA A 24 -9.35 6.98 -14.58
C ALA A 24 -10.11 6.05 -15.55
N ALA A 25 -11.03 6.63 -16.31
CA ALA A 25 -11.90 5.89 -17.23
C ALA A 25 -11.17 5.20 -18.39
N ASP A 26 -9.94 5.64 -18.70
CA ASP A 26 -9.05 5.06 -19.71
C ASP A 26 -8.16 3.92 -19.16
N GLY A 27 -8.39 3.49 -17.92
CA GLY A 27 -7.57 2.49 -17.23
C GLY A 27 -6.25 3.04 -16.69
N GLY A 28 -6.00 4.35 -16.80
CA GLY A 28 -4.84 5.02 -16.23
C GLY A 28 -5.04 5.36 -14.74
N LEU A 29 -3.97 5.81 -14.11
CA LEU A 29 -3.95 6.19 -12.70
C LEU A 29 -4.07 7.71 -12.57
N TYR A 30 -4.93 8.18 -11.65
CA TYR A 30 -4.99 9.59 -11.36
C TYR A 30 -3.68 10.09 -10.73
N VAL A 31 -3.22 11.24 -11.23
CA VAL A 31 -2.06 11.99 -10.74
C VAL A 31 -2.46 13.47 -10.61
N PRO A 32 -1.93 14.22 -9.62
CA PRO A 32 -2.10 15.66 -9.57
C PRO A 32 -1.36 16.31 -10.73
N GLU A 33 -1.86 17.44 -11.23
CA GLU A 33 -1.21 18.20 -12.31
C GLU A 33 0.19 18.70 -11.93
N SER A 34 0.40 18.96 -10.64
CA SER A 34 1.71 19.34 -10.10
C SER A 34 1.90 18.78 -8.69
N LEU A 35 3.15 18.55 -8.31
CA LEU A 35 3.51 18.19 -6.94
C LEU A 35 3.80 19.47 -6.14
N PRO A 36 3.26 19.61 -4.93
CA PRO A 36 3.66 20.67 -4.01
C PRO A 36 5.17 20.65 -3.79
N LYS A 37 5.76 21.82 -3.62
CA LYS A 37 7.16 21.98 -3.22
C LYS A 37 7.21 22.41 -1.76
N ILE A 38 8.08 21.79 -1.00
CA ILE A 38 8.25 22.01 0.44
C ILE A 38 9.67 22.53 0.65
N SER A 39 9.77 23.71 1.20
CA SER A 39 11.04 24.38 1.47
C SER A 39 11.69 23.91 2.76
N SER A 40 12.98 24.15 2.92
CA SER A 40 13.68 23.89 4.19
C SER A 40 13.09 24.67 5.36
N SER A 41 12.57 25.86 5.14
CA SER A 41 11.92 26.66 6.18
C SER A 41 10.59 26.06 6.63
N GLU A 42 9.82 25.42 5.74
CA GLU A 42 8.62 24.68 6.11
C GLU A 42 8.98 23.40 6.89
N LEU A 43 9.99 22.67 6.46
CA LEU A 43 10.48 21.50 7.19
C LEU A 43 10.94 21.87 8.61
N GLU A 44 11.60 23.02 8.80
CA GLU A 44 12.01 23.50 10.13
C GLU A 44 10.78 23.76 11.03
N LYS A 45 9.74 24.41 10.49
CA LYS A 45 8.48 24.64 11.22
C LYS A 45 7.77 23.34 11.60
N TRP A 46 7.98 22.26 10.82
CA TRP A 46 7.30 20.98 11.03
C TRP A 46 8.07 20.00 11.93
N LYS A 47 9.32 20.31 12.29
CA LYS A 47 10.26 19.41 12.97
C LYS A 47 9.67 18.70 14.20
N ASN A 48 8.86 19.42 15.00
CA ASN A 48 8.31 18.92 16.25
C ASN A 48 6.82 18.58 16.16
N LEU A 49 6.25 18.53 14.96
CA LEU A 49 4.83 18.21 14.82
C LEU A 49 4.55 16.74 15.13
N SER A 50 3.39 16.47 15.72
CA SER A 50 2.84 15.12 15.77
C SER A 50 2.50 14.61 14.37
N TYR A 51 2.38 13.30 14.21
CA TYR A 51 1.99 12.69 12.92
C TYR A 51 0.70 13.30 12.36
N LYS A 52 -0.33 13.47 13.19
CA LYS A 52 -1.64 14.03 12.77
C LYS A 52 -1.51 15.48 12.29
N LYS A 53 -0.75 16.33 13.00
CA LYS A 53 -0.52 17.73 12.58
C LYS A 53 0.31 17.81 11.29
N LEU A 54 1.31 16.97 11.15
CA LEU A 54 2.10 16.87 9.92
C LEU A 54 1.22 16.39 8.74
N ALA A 55 0.37 15.39 8.98
CA ALA A 55 -0.59 14.92 7.99
C ALA A 55 -1.52 16.06 7.53
N PHE A 56 -2.03 16.85 8.45
CA PHE A 56 -2.86 18.03 8.11
C PHE A 56 -2.13 18.99 7.16
N ASN A 57 -0.89 19.36 7.49
CA ASN A 57 -0.13 20.28 6.66
C ASN A 57 0.14 19.74 5.24
N ILE A 58 0.56 18.49 5.14
CA ILE A 58 0.87 17.88 3.84
C ILE A 58 -0.40 17.67 3.01
N LEU A 59 -1.47 17.14 3.61
CA LEU A 59 -2.72 16.88 2.90
C LEU A 59 -3.41 18.16 2.43
N SER A 60 -3.33 19.24 3.21
CA SER A 60 -3.86 20.55 2.81
C SER A 60 -3.24 21.09 1.51
N MET A 61 -2.07 20.62 1.13
CA MET A 61 -1.44 21.00 -0.15
C MET A 61 -2.07 20.28 -1.35
N PHE A 62 -2.69 19.12 -1.14
CA PHE A 62 -3.34 18.34 -2.19
C PHE A 62 -4.86 18.56 -2.24
N ILE A 63 -5.46 18.90 -1.10
CA ILE A 63 -6.91 19.01 -0.93
C ILE A 63 -7.29 20.50 -0.86
N GLY A 64 -8.08 20.97 -1.82
CA GLY A 64 -8.59 22.34 -1.81
C GLY A 64 -9.55 22.57 -0.64
N ARG A 65 -9.47 23.72 0.00
CA ARG A 65 -10.36 24.09 1.11
C ARG A 65 -11.81 24.32 0.69
N ASP A 66 -12.04 24.51 -0.58
CA ASP A 66 -13.36 24.52 -1.23
C ASP A 66 -14.01 23.13 -1.30
N ILE A 67 -13.20 22.06 -1.21
CA ILE A 67 -13.64 20.66 -1.25
C ILE A 67 -13.84 20.13 0.18
N ILE A 68 -12.88 20.38 1.06
CA ILE A 68 -12.91 19.99 2.47
C ILE A 68 -12.37 21.17 3.29
N SER A 69 -13.16 21.67 4.23
CA SER A 69 -12.73 22.73 5.13
C SER A 69 -11.58 22.27 6.05
N SER A 70 -10.85 23.19 6.66
CA SER A 70 -9.76 22.85 7.59
C SER A 70 -10.25 22.00 8.76
N ASP A 71 -11.40 22.36 9.34
CA ASP A 71 -11.98 21.64 10.49
C ASP A 71 -12.42 20.22 10.11
N GLU A 72 -13.07 20.07 8.94
CA GLU A 72 -13.47 18.76 8.40
C GLU A 72 -12.24 17.87 8.14
N LEU A 73 -11.13 18.44 7.61
CA LEU A 73 -9.91 17.71 7.36
C LEU A 73 -9.25 17.24 8.67
N GLU A 74 -9.21 18.11 9.67
CA GLU A 74 -8.67 17.79 10.99
C GLU A 74 -9.49 16.67 11.67
N ILE A 75 -10.82 16.76 11.63
CA ILE A 75 -11.74 15.71 12.12
C ILE A 75 -11.48 14.37 11.40
N LEU A 76 -11.32 14.37 10.08
CA LEU A 76 -11.05 13.17 9.30
C LEU A 76 -9.72 12.53 9.67
N ILE A 77 -8.67 13.33 9.86
CA ILE A 77 -7.33 12.88 10.27
C ILE A 77 -7.39 12.27 11.67
N ASN A 78 -7.98 12.97 12.62
CA ASN A 78 -8.10 12.47 14.00
C ASN A 78 -8.87 11.14 14.01
N LYS A 79 -10.05 11.07 13.40
CA LYS A 79 -10.84 9.85 13.28
C LYS A 79 -10.07 8.68 12.65
N SER A 80 -9.14 8.98 11.74
CA SER A 80 -8.39 7.94 11.04
C SER A 80 -7.27 7.35 11.89
N TYR A 81 -6.68 8.13 12.77
CA TYR A 81 -5.52 7.71 13.55
C TYR A 81 -5.77 7.51 15.06
N ASP A 82 -6.96 7.85 15.56
CA ASP A 82 -7.35 7.57 16.96
C ASP A 82 -7.50 6.07 17.24
N THR A 83 -7.61 5.24 16.21
CA THR A 83 -7.69 3.78 16.33
C THR A 83 -6.31 3.09 16.36
N PHE A 84 -5.22 3.85 16.21
CA PHE A 84 -3.85 3.30 16.29
C PHE A 84 -3.44 3.11 17.74
N GLU A 85 -2.73 2.02 18.01
CA GLU A 85 -2.39 1.61 19.39
C GLU A 85 -1.20 2.40 19.98
N HIS A 86 -0.50 3.21 19.17
CA HIS A 86 0.63 4.02 19.62
C HIS A 86 0.37 5.52 19.40
N ASP A 87 0.66 6.34 20.40
CA ASP A 87 0.41 7.80 20.38
C ASP A 87 1.13 8.51 19.22
N ASP A 88 2.33 8.07 18.89
CA ASP A 88 3.08 8.59 17.74
C ASP A 88 2.52 8.13 16.38
N VAL A 89 1.51 7.24 16.35
CA VAL A 89 0.99 6.56 15.15
C VAL A 89 2.04 5.68 14.47
N ILE A 90 3.26 6.19 14.28
CA ILE A 90 4.40 5.53 13.66
C ILE A 90 5.64 5.75 14.53
N PRO A 91 5.91 4.90 15.52
CA PRO A 91 7.11 4.98 16.35
C PRO A 91 8.35 4.46 15.62
N PHE A 92 9.50 4.70 16.24
CA PHE A 92 10.81 4.28 15.74
C PHE A 92 11.54 3.45 16.78
N HIS A 93 12.12 2.33 16.31
CA HIS A 93 13.03 1.52 17.10
C HIS A 93 14.47 1.72 16.59
N LYS A 94 15.39 2.20 17.46
CA LYS A 94 16.81 2.35 17.12
C LYS A 94 17.53 1.03 17.31
N LEU A 95 18.19 0.53 16.27
CA LEU A 95 19.02 -0.67 16.35
C LEU A 95 20.37 -0.34 17.01
N LYS A 96 20.74 -1.10 18.04
CA LYS A 96 21.99 -0.91 18.79
C LYS A 96 23.19 -1.48 18.04
N SER A 97 23.01 -2.59 17.32
CA SER A 97 24.05 -3.28 16.56
C SER A 97 24.33 -2.67 15.19
N TYR A 98 23.61 -1.60 14.81
CA TYR A 98 23.75 -0.92 13.53
C TYR A 98 23.95 0.58 13.74
N LYS A 99 25.00 1.14 13.08
CA LYS A 99 25.28 2.59 13.17
C LYS A 99 24.13 3.41 12.60
N ASP A 100 23.59 4.34 13.37
CA ASP A 100 22.53 5.30 12.99
C ASP A 100 21.39 4.68 12.16
N THR A 101 20.96 3.46 12.56
CA THR A 101 19.89 2.72 11.86
C THR A 101 18.65 2.61 12.72
N TYR A 102 17.51 2.88 12.11
CA TYR A 102 16.20 2.94 12.76
C TYR A 102 15.21 2.07 12.00
N ILE A 103 14.34 1.40 12.73
CA ILE A 103 13.17 0.73 12.18
C ILE A 103 11.99 1.68 12.34
N MET A 104 11.33 2.03 11.24
CA MET A 104 10.06 2.75 11.24
C MET A 104 8.93 1.73 11.33
N GLU A 105 8.23 1.70 12.45
CA GLU A 105 7.19 0.72 12.73
C GLU A 105 5.84 1.20 12.22
N LEU A 106 5.41 0.71 11.07
CA LEU A 106 4.20 1.13 10.36
C LEU A 106 2.97 0.26 10.69
N PHE A 107 2.99 -0.52 11.75
CA PHE A 107 2.03 -1.60 11.99
C PHE A 107 1.19 -1.46 13.27
N TYR A 108 1.10 -0.28 13.86
CA TYR A 108 0.28 -0.03 15.05
C TYR A 108 -1.19 0.29 14.75
N GLY A 109 -1.61 0.20 13.49
CA GLY A 109 -3.02 0.27 13.12
C GLY A 109 -3.79 -1.02 13.46
N PRO A 110 -5.12 -0.99 13.41
CA PRO A 110 -5.98 -2.08 13.91
C PRO A 110 -5.82 -3.40 13.17
N THR A 111 -5.28 -3.43 11.95
CA THR A 111 -4.99 -4.67 11.22
C THR A 111 -3.51 -5.04 11.20
N LEU A 112 -2.70 -4.32 11.98
CA LEU A 112 -1.30 -4.63 12.22
C LEU A 112 -0.44 -4.60 10.94
N SER A 113 -0.72 -3.66 10.03
CA SER A 113 0.09 -3.45 8.82
C SER A 113 0.12 -1.99 8.39
N PHE A 114 1.16 -1.63 7.62
CA PHE A 114 1.30 -0.27 7.10
C PHE A 114 0.13 0.15 6.17
N LYS A 115 -0.64 -0.83 5.69
CA LYS A 115 -1.83 -0.55 4.87
C LYS A 115 -2.83 0.30 5.64
N ASP A 116 -2.91 0.14 6.97
CA ASP A 116 -3.78 0.93 7.84
C ASP A 116 -3.49 2.42 7.74
N VAL A 117 -2.23 2.82 7.62
CA VAL A 117 -1.82 4.23 7.55
C VAL A 117 -2.52 4.99 6.44
N GLY A 118 -2.61 4.41 5.25
CA GLY A 118 -3.28 5.05 4.11
C GLY A 118 -4.76 4.67 3.98
N MET A 119 -5.15 3.48 4.41
CA MET A 119 -6.51 2.97 4.25
C MET A 119 -7.49 3.65 5.20
N SER A 120 -7.08 3.90 6.46
CA SER A 120 -7.91 4.56 7.46
C SER A 120 -8.42 5.91 6.98
N PHE A 121 -7.54 6.76 6.49
CA PHE A 121 -7.92 8.07 5.97
C PHE A 121 -8.71 7.95 4.67
N LEU A 122 -8.26 7.15 3.71
CA LEU A 122 -8.95 7.02 2.42
C LEU A 122 -10.39 6.57 2.59
N VAL A 123 -10.65 5.53 3.38
CA VAL A 123 -12.02 5.02 3.57
C VAL A 123 -12.90 6.02 4.34
N ASN A 124 -12.35 6.71 5.34
CA ASN A 124 -13.07 7.78 6.03
C ASN A 124 -13.39 8.95 5.09
N LEU A 125 -12.46 9.32 4.21
CA LEU A 125 -12.64 10.36 3.19
C LEU A 125 -13.70 9.99 2.16
N VAL A 126 -13.65 8.77 1.62
CA VAL A 126 -14.68 8.25 0.68
C VAL A 126 -16.06 8.29 1.35
N ASN A 127 -16.17 7.76 2.57
CA ASN A 127 -17.45 7.78 3.31
C ASN A 127 -17.94 9.20 3.63
N PHE A 128 -17.04 10.15 3.88
CA PHE A 128 -17.38 11.56 4.07
C PHE A 128 -18.03 12.16 2.81
N PHE A 129 -17.43 11.96 1.64
CA PHE A 129 -18.00 12.43 0.37
C PHE A 129 -19.33 11.76 0.04
N LEU A 130 -19.45 10.46 0.30
CA LEU A 130 -20.68 9.71 0.06
C LEU A 130 -21.83 10.20 0.94
N LYS A 131 -21.57 10.51 2.20
CA LYS A 131 -22.56 11.10 3.11
C LYS A 131 -23.03 12.46 2.61
N LYS A 132 -22.12 13.35 2.20
CA LYS A 132 -22.48 14.65 1.60
C LYS A 132 -23.33 14.50 0.34
N ARG A 133 -23.04 13.49 -0.49
CA ARG A 133 -23.76 13.23 -1.76
C ARG A 133 -24.99 12.34 -1.59
N LYS A 134 -25.27 11.79 -0.42
CA LYS A 134 -26.30 10.77 -0.17
C LYS A 134 -26.19 9.61 -1.18
N LYS A 135 -24.97 9.09 -1.39
CA LYS A 135 -24.67 8.04 -2.35
C LYS A 135 -24.05 6.83 -1.65
N HIS A 136 -24.06 5.70 -2.36
CA HIS A 136 -23.49 4.43 -1.94
C HIS A 136 -22.48 3.96 -2.98
N LEU A 137 -21.41 3.24 -2.59
CA LEU A 137 -20.43 2.61 -3.46
C LEU A 137 -20.21 1.15 -3.05
N SER A 138 -20.04 0.30 -4.04
CA SER A 138 -19.44 -1.02 -3.85
C SER A 138 -17.94 -0.94 -4.08
N ILE A 139 -17.17 -1.22 -3.05
CA ILE A 139 -15.70 -1.23 -3.10
C ILE A 139 -15.25 -2.66 -3.36
N ILE A 140 -14.43 -2.85 -4.41
CA ILE A 140 -13.81 -4.13 -4.69
C ILE A 140 -12.31 -4.04 -4.52
N VAL A 141 -11.71 -5.03 -3.83
CA VAL A 141 -10.30 -5.05 -3.44
C VAL A 141 -9.72 -6.42 -3.70
N ALA A 142 -8.62 -6.51 -4.45
CA ALA A 142 -7.76 -7.69 -4.44
C ALA A 142 -6.64 -7.53 -3.40
N THR A 143 -6.24 -8.62 -2.78
CA THR A 143 -5.18 -8.60 -1.76
C THR A 143 -4.30 -9.85 -1.81
N THR A 144 -3.00 -9.67 -1.62
CA THR A 144 -2.01 -10.71 -1.35
C THR A 144 -1.69 -10.87 0.14
N GLY A 145 -2.59 -10.36 1.02
CA GLY A 145 -2.50 -10.54 2.47
C GLY A 145 -2.90 -9.33 3.31
N ASP A 146 -2.25 -8.18 3.18
CA ASP A 146 -2.42 -7.07 4.13
C ASP A 146 -3.44 -6.01 3.71
N THR A 147 -3.64 -5.79 2.41
CA THR A 147 -4.58 -4.77 1.93
C THR A 147 -6.04 -5.13 2.24
N GLY A 148 -6.38 -6.42 2.13
CA GLY A 148 -7.72 -6.92 2.41
C GLY A 148 -8.18 -6.68 3.84
N PRO A 149 -7.43 -7.13 4.86
CA PRO A 149 -7.74 -6.84 6.26
C PRO A 149 -7.97 -5.36 6.54
N ALA A 150 -7.08 -4.48 6.03
CA ALA A 150 -7.22 -3.04 6.21
C ALA A 150 -8.50 -2.50 5.55
N ALA A 151 -8.79 -2.89 4.29
CA ALA A 151 -10.01 -2.48 3.60
C ALA A 151 -11.26 -2.98 4.33
N ALA A 152 -11.31 -4.25 4.69
CA ALA A 152 -12.42 -4.86 5.40
C ALA A 152 -12.69 -4.14 6.73
N HIS A 153 -11.65 -3.93 7.55
CA HIS A 153 -11.77 -3.27 8.84
C HIS A 153 -12.33 -1.85 8.73
N PHE A 154 -11.76 -1.03 7.85
CA PHE A 154 -12.17 0.37 7.75
C PHE A 154 -13.51 0.58 7.00
N ILE A 155 -13.93 -0.35 6.13
CA ILE A 155 -15.25 -0.33 5.49
C ILE A 155 -16.34 -0.85 6.44
N ALA A 156 -16.00 -1.78 7.33
CA ALA A 156 -16.94 -2.43 8.25
C ALA A 156 -17.85 -1.41 8.97
N GLY A 157 -19.16 -1.66 8.95
CA GLY A 157 -20.18 -0.85 9.61
C GLY A 157 -20.45 0.52 8.98
N LYS A 158 -19.90 0.84 7.80
CA LYS A 158 -20.22 2.08 7.08
C LYS A 158 -21.39 1.84 6.13
N SER A 159 -22.53 2.44 6.45
CA SER A 159 -23.80 2.27 5.70
C SER A 159 -23.75 2.68 4.22
N ASN A 160 -22.77 3.50 3.83
CA ASN A 160 -22.62 3.99 2.46
C ASN A 160 -21.63 3.17 1.62
N LEU A 161 -21.09 2.09 2.17
CA LEU A 161 -20.05 1.27 1.54
C LEU A 161 -20.35 -0.22 1.70
N ASP A 162 -20.19 -0.97 0.62
CA ASP A 162 -20.02 -2.43 0.65
C ASP A 162 -18.59 -2.78 0.25
N GLY A 163 -17.97 -3.72 0.97
CA GLY A 163 -16.60 -4.17 0.75
C GLY A 163 -16.54 -5.61 0.23
N TRP A 164 -16.14 -5.80 -1.02
CA TRP A 164 -15.87 -7.09 -1.65
C TRP A 164 -14.37 -7.33 -1.66
N ILE A 165 -13.90 -8.27 -0.84
CA ILE A 165 -12.48 -8.47 -0.57
C ILE A 165 -12.03 -9.82 -1.11
N LEU A 166 -11.36 -9.81 -2.27
CA LEU A 166 -10.87 -10.99 -2.96
C LEU A 166 -9.46 -11.33 -2.48
N TYR A 167 -9.22 -12.59 -2.16
CA TYR A 167 -7.91 -13.09 -1.76
C TYR A 167 -7.65 -14.49 -2.32
N PRO A 168 -6.39 -14.81 -2.70
CA PRO A 168 -6.01 -16.15 -3.17
C PRO A 168 -5.98 -17.09 -1.96
N LYS A 169 -6.97 -17.98 -1.88
CA LYS A 169 -7.15 -18.88 -0.73
C LYS A 169 -6.01 -19.89 -0.66
N GLY A 170 -5.37 -19.96 0.51
CA GLY A 170 -4.20 -20.81 0.74
C GLY A 170 -2.86 -20.11 0.50
N LEU A 171 -2.81 -18.96 -0.19
CA LEU A 171 -1.58 -18.20 -0.46
C LEU A 171 -1.35 -17.02 0.50
N ILE A 172 -2.27 -16.78 1.42
CA ILE A 172 -2.11 -15.80 2.52
C ILE A 172 -2.12 -16.53 3.86
N THR A 173 -1.66 -15.88 4.94
CA THR A 173 -1.68 -16.50 6.26
C THR A 173 -3.12 -16.66 6.79
N LYS A 174 -3.35 -17.65 7.65
CA LYS A 174 -4.65 -17.84 8.32
C LYS A 174 -5.04 -16.63 9.16
N GLU A 175 -4.08 -15.95 9.71
CA GLU A 175 -4.25 -14.71 10.47
C GLU A 175 -4.77 -13.58 9.59
N GLN A 176 -4.19 -13.40 8.39
CA GLN A 176 -4.67 -12.42 7.40
C GLN A 176 -6.07 -12.75 6.90
N GLU A 177 -6.35 -14.03 6.61
CA GLU A 177 -7.70 -14.49 6.21
C GLU A 177 -8.72 -14.21 7.31
N ARG A 178 -8.42 -14.57 8.56
CA ARG A 178 -9.32 -14.35 9.71
C ARG A 178 -9.62 -12.87 9.94
N GLN A 179 -8.65 -11.98 9.78
CA GLN A 179 -8.89 -10.54 9.91
C GLN A 179 -9.96 -10.00 8.94
N MET A 180 -10.25 -10.70 7.84
CA MET A 180 -11.33 -10.35 6.90
C MET A 180 -12.62 -11.13 7.17
N THR A 181 -12.49 -12.43 7.44
CA THR A 181 -13.61 -13.37 7.47
C THR A 181 -14.37 -13.41 8.79
N THR A 182 -13.80 -12.83 9.86
CA THR A 182 -14.41 -12.84 11.20
C THR A 182 -15.10 -11.52 11.60
N LEU A 183 -15.10 -10.50 10.70
CA LEU A 183 -15.75 -9.23 10.99
C LEU A 183 -17.30 -9.40 11.03
N PRO A 184 -17.98 -8.93 12.10
CA PRO A 184 -19.42 -9.16 12.30
C PRO A 184 -20.32 -8.16 11.56
N HIS A 185 -19.90 -7.66 10.38
CA HIS A 185 -20.61 -6.62 9.64
C HIS A 185 -21.08 -7.12 8.27
N ASP A 186 -22.37 -6.98 7.98
CA ASP A 186 -23.01 -7.52 6.77
C ASP A 186 -22.54 -6.83 5.47
N ASN A 187 -22.00 -5.63 5.57
CA ASN A 187 -21.43 -4.91 4.42
C ASN A 187 -20.01 -5.33 4.04
N ILE A 188 -19.49 -6.42 4.64
CA ILE A 188 -18.18 -6.99 4.30
C ILE A 188 -18.36 -8.40 3.74
N HIS A 189 -17.88 -8.58 2.51
CA HIS A 189 -18.00 -9.78 1.69
C HIS A 189 -16.62 -10.34 1.35
N PRO A 190 -15.99 -11.15 2.23
CA PRO A 190 -14.73 -11.81 1.90
C PRO A 190 -14.97 -12.90 0.84
N VAL A 191 -14.07 -12.96 -0.15
CA VAL A 191 -14.15 -13.90 -1.29
C VAL A 191 -12.81 -14.62 -1.41
N GLY A 192 -12.76 -15.87 -0.95
CA GLY A 192 -11.62 -16.75 -1.14
C GLY A 192 -11.64 -17.37 -2.53
N VAL A 193 -10.56 -17.26 -3.28
CA VAL A 193 -10.45 -17.77 -4.65
C VAL A 193 -9.39 -18.86 -4.70
N TYR A 194 -9.80 -20.05 -5.12
CA TYR A 194 -8.90 -21.20 -5.32
C TYR A 194 -8.31 -21.21 -6.74
N ASN A 195 -7.20 -21.94 -6.90
CA ASN A 195 -6.57 -22.21 -8.20
C ASN A 195 -6.14 -20.96 -8.96
N CYS A 196 -5.57 -19.98 -8.26
CA CYS A 196 -4.97 -18.78 -8.85
C CYS A 196 -3.55 -19.11 -9.34
N PRO A 197 -3.29 -19.26 -10.64
CA PRO A 197 -1.98 -19.63 -11.16
C PRO A 197 -0.91 -18.53 -11.00
N GLU A 198 -1.33 -17.27 -10.98
CA GLU A 198 -0.47 -16.10 -10.77
C GLU A 198 -0.73 -15.41 -9.41
N GLY A 199 -1.32 -16.15 -8.46
CA GLY A 199 -1.58 -15.64 -7.11
C GLY A 199 -2.56 -14.47 -7.08
N GLY A 200 -2.12 -13.35 -6.48
CA GLY A 200 -2.98 -12.17 -6.34
C GLY A 200 -3.23 -11.41 -7.64
N ASP A 201 -2.32 -11.51 -8.63
CA ASP A 201 -2.44 -10.79 -9.90
C ASP A 201 -3.62 -11.34 -10.75
N ASP A 202 -4.01 -12.61 -10.57
CA ASP A 202 -5.20 -13.19 -11.19
C ASP A 202 -6.49 -12.51 -10.75
N LEU A 203 -6.55 -12.08 -9.51
CA LEU A 203 -7.72 -11.40 -8.97
C LEU A 203 -7.93 -10.04 -9.62
N ASP A 204 -6.82 -9.34 -9.96
CA ASP A 204 -6.87 -8.05 -10.65
C ASP A 204 -7.40 -8.22 -12.09
N VAL A 205 -7.19 -9.36 -12.74
CA VAL A 205 -7.79 -9.67 -14.07
C VAL A 205 -9.31 -9.70 -13.97
N ALA A 206 -9.86 -10.45 -13.02
CA ALA A 206 -11.32 -10.54 -12.84
C ALA A 206 -11.94 -9.19 -12.47
N ILE A 207 -11.28 -8.43 -11.58
CA ILE A 207 -11.70 -7.08 -11.21
C ILE A 207 -11.69 -6.15 -12.42
N THR A 208 -10.66 -6.20 -13.26
CA THR A 208 -10.57 -5.39 -14.49
C THR A 208 -11.73 -5.71 -15.44
N GLN A 209 -12.09 -6.98 -15.61
CA GLN A 209 -13.25 -7.40 -16.42
C GLN A 209 -14.57 -6.80 -15.87
N LEU A 210 -14.77 -6.81 -14.54
CA LEU A 210 -15.95 -6.19 -13.92
C LEU A 210 -15.99 -4.68 -14.14
N TYR A 211 -14.86 -4.00 -14.08
CA TYR A 211 -14.78 -2.56 -14.34
C TYR A 211 -15.01 -2.21 -15.81
N ASN A 212 -14.60 -3.07 -16.76
CA ASN A 212 -14.83 -2.90 -18.19
C ASN A 212 -16.30 -3.12 -18.57
N ASN A 213 -17.07 -3.86 -17.77
CA ASN A 213 -18.50 -3.98 -17.91
C ASN A 213 -19.21 -2.69 -17.43
N LYS A 214 -19.39 -1.74 -18.34
CA LYS A 214 -19.93 -0.39 -18.04
C LYS A 214 -21.30 -0.42 -17.36
N THR A 215 -22.18 -1.34 -17.78
CA THR A 215 -23.53 -1.49 -17.20
C THR A 215 -23.44 -1.96 -15.75
N PHE A 216 -22.65 -3.00 -15.48
CA PHE A 216 -22.41 -3.54 -14.15
C PHE A 216 -21.75 -2.50 -13.23
N LYS A 217 -20.66 -1.87 -13.71
CA LYS A 217 -19.95 -0.80 -12.99
C LYS A 217 -20.89 0.32 -12.56
N LYS A 218 -21.77 0.76 -13.49
CA LYS A 218 -22.75 1.83 -13.22
C LYS A 218 -23.83 1.38 -12.24
N LYS A 219 -24.37 0.15 -12.38
CA LYS A 219 -25.41 -0.41 -11.49
C LYS A 219 -24.91 -0.46 -10.05
N LEU A 220 -23.74 -1.05 -9.82
CA LEU A 220 -23.19 -1.25 -8.48
C LEU A 220 -22.36 -0.05 -7.99
N ARG A 221 -22.14 0.96 -8.83
CA ARG A 221 -21.27 2.11 -8.53
C ARG A 221 -19.90 1.64 -8.02
N LEU A 222 -19.23 0.81 -8.81
CA LEU A 222 -17.94 0.21 -8.43
C LEU A 222 -16.84 1.25 -8.26
N SER A 223 -16.09 1.12 -7.18
CA SER A 223 -14.85 1.84 -6.92
C SER A 223 -13.83 0.96 -6.22
N SER A 224 -12.60 1.45 -6.06
CA SER A 224 -11.53 0.73 -5.39
C SER A 224 -10.77 1.63 -4.41
N VAL A 225 -10.35 1.02 -3.30
CA VAL A 225 -9.44 1.62 -2.32
C VAL A 225 -8.06 0.95 -2.33
N ASN A 226 -7.75 0.18 -3.37
CA ASN A 226 -6.41 -0.37 -3.60
C ASN A 226 -5.38 0.74 -3.85
N SER A 227 -4.12 0.38 -3.96
CA SER A 227 -3.00 1.33 -4.13
C SER A 227 -3.07 2.13 -5.46
N LEU A 228 -3.92 1.71 -6.39
CA LEU A 228 -4.23 2.49 -7.60
C LEU A 228 -5.03 3.78 -7.28
N ASN A 229 -5.78 3.84 -6.18
CA ASN A 229 -6.43 5.07 -5.74
C ASN A 229 -5.38 6.09 -5.25
N TRP A 230 -5.45 7.32 -5.78
CA TRP A 230 -4.52 8.40 -5.44
C TRP A 230 -4.43 8.67 -3.93
N GLY A 231 -5.54 8.59 -3.22
CA GLY A 231 -5.60 8.82 -1.78
C GLY A 231 -4.65 7.94 -0.98
N ARG A 232 -4.39 6.70 -1.45
CA ARG A 232 -3.41 5.80 -0.82
C ARG A 232 -1.98 6.32 -0.93
N ILE A 233 -1.60 6.81 -2.12
CA ILE A 233 -0.24 7.30 -2.38
C ILE A 233 -0.02 8.64 -1.67
N MET A 234 -0.98 9.54 -1.75
CA MET A 234 -0.95 10.83 -1.08
C MET A 234 -0.69 10.68 0.43
N MET A 235 -1.48 9.82 1.10
CA MET A 235 -1.31 9.57 2.53
C MET A 235 0.05 9.00 2.89
N GLN A 236 0.60 8.15 2.03
CA GLN A 236 1.90 7.54 2.28
C GLN A 236 3.07 8.54 2.15
N THR A 237 2.90 9.71 1.54
CA THR A 237 3.95 10.72 1.56
C THR A 237 4.24 11.22 2.98
N VAL A 238 3.22 11.26 3.84
CA VAL A 238 3.31 11.79 5.21
C VAL A 238 4.36 11.05 6.05
N HIS A 239 4.38 9.70 6.01
CA HIS A 239 5.33 8.97 6.85
C HIS A 239 6.79 9.14 6.40
N TYR A 240 7.05 9.48 5.14
CA TYR A 240 8.40 9.83 4.69
C TYR A 240 8.87 11.15 5.29
N PHE A 241 8.02 12.18 5.26
CA PHE A 241 8.31 13.44 5.92
C PHE A 241 8.46 13.27 7.43
N TYR A 242 7.55 12.51 8.06
CA TYR A 242 7.60 12.21 9.48
C TYR A 242 8.91 11.51 9.87
N GLY A 243 9.30 10.47 9.13
CA GLY A 243 10.55 9.75 9.35
C GLY A 243 11.77 10.65 9.23
N TYR A 244 11.82 11.48 8.20
CA TYR A 244 12.90 12.45 8.03
C TYR A 244 12.97 13.41 9.21
N LEU A 245 11.87 14.04 9.59
CA LEU A 245 11.83 15.04 10.67
C LEU A 245 12.19 14.46 12.05
N LYS A 246 11.89 13.18 12.29
CA LYS A 246 12.22 12.49 13.55
C LYS A 246 13.68 12.03 13.64
N ILE A 247 14.29 11.67 12.52
CA ILE A 247 15.60 11.00 12.50
C ILE A 247 16.74 11.92 12.06
N SER A 248 16.48 12.92 11.20
CA SER A 248 17.51 13.86 10.80
C SER A 248 17.94 14.76 11.99
N LYS A 249 19.23 14.94 12.18
CA LYS A 249 19.78 15.80 13.25
C LYS A 249 19.52 17.28 12.98
N SER A 250 19.50 17.66 11.69
CA SER A 250 19.23 19.02 11.22
C SER A 250 18.51 19.00 9.89
N ILE A 251 17.73 20.05 9.59
CA ILE A 251 17.11 20.20 8.27
C ILE A 251 18.20 20.37 7.22
N GLY A 252 18.05 19.68 6.10
CA GLY A 252 19.07 19.59 5.04
C GLY A 252 20.03 18.41 5.17
N GLN A 253 20.16 17.78 6.36
CA GLN A 253 20.93 16.54 6.48
C GLN A 253 20.20 15.43 5.71
N PRO A 254 20.81 14.81 4.69
CA PRO A 254 20.14 13.75 3.96
C PRO A 254 20.05 12.45 4.78
N ILE A 255 19.01 11.66 4.54
CA ILE A 255 18.83 10.31 5.11
C ILE A 255 18.69 9.26 4.00
N ASN A 256 18.87 8.00 4.36
CA ASN A 256 18.56 6.85 3.50
C ASN A 256 17.33 6.12 4.01
N MET A 257 16.51 5.56 3.11
CA MET A 257 15.32 4.79 3.48
C MET A 257 15.25 3.47 2.71
N VAL A 258 15.01 2.37 3.39
CA VAL A 258 14.84 1.03 2.80
C VAL A 258 13.38 0.61 2.87
N VAL A 259 12.81 0.28 1.73
CA VAL A 259 11.38 0.03 1.59
C VAL A 259 11.13 -1.36 1.00
N PRO A 260 10.55 -2.31 1.77
CA PRO A 260 10.12 -3.58 1.20
C PRO A 260 8.95 -3.32 0.26
N SER A 261 9.04 -3.80 -0.99
CA SER A 261 8.07 -3.39 -2.01
C SER A 261 7.82 -4.46 -3.07
N GLY A 262 6.52 -4.70 -3.37
CA GLY A 262 6.05 -5.40 -4.56
C GLY A 262 5.33 -4.43 -5.51
N GLY A 263 4.13 -3.94 -5.16
CA GLY A 263 3.28 -3.06 -5.98
C GLY A 263 3.76 -1.61 -6.16
N PHE A 264 4.92 -1.24 -5.62
CA PHE A 264 5.56 0.07 -5.69
C PHE A 264 4.78 1.24 -5.05
N GLY A 265 3.66 1.02 -4.39
CA GLY A 265 2.86 2.10 -3.80
C GLY A 265 3.61 2.93 -2.77
N ASN A 266 4.25 2.27 -1.80
CA ASN A 266 5.04 2.90 -0.76
C ASN A 266 6.26 3.63 -1.35
N LEU A 267 7.03 2.97 -2.22
CA LEU A 267 8.17 3.60 -2.90
C LEU A 267 7.77 4.77 -3.82
N CYS A 268 6.61 4.67 -4.50
CA CYS A 268 6.05 5.79 -5.25
C CYS A 268 5.87 7.01 -4.35
N ALA A 269 5.23 6.84 -3.18
CA ALA A 269 5.07 7.93 -2.22
C ALA A 269 6.42 8.50 -1.74
N GLY A 270 7.42 7.66 -1.49
CA GLY A 270 8.77 8.09 -1.15
C GLY A 270 9.46 8.88 -2.28
N GLY A 271 9.33 8.39 -3.52
CA GLY A 271 9.84 9.10 -4.70
C GLY A 271 9.16 10.45 -4.92
N LEU A 272 7.84 10.53 -4.68
CA LEU A 272 7.10 11.79 -4.73
C LEU A 272 7.51 12.73 -3.60
N ALA A 273 7.66 12.24 -2.36
CA ALA A 273 8.15 13.03 -1.23
C ALA A 273 9.53 13.65 -1.54
N LYS A 274 10.45 12.86 -2.15
CA LYS A 274 11.74 13.36 -2.63
C LYS A 274 11.56 14.45 -3.69
N LYS A 275 10.67 14.25 -4.66
CA LYS A 275 10.34 15.28 -5.67
C LYS A 275 9.67 16.53 -5.07
N MET A 276 8.98 16.40 -3.93
CA MET A 276 8.42 17.52 -3.17
C MET A 276 9.47 18.33 -2.39
N GLY A 277 10.69 17.83 -2.27
CA GLY A 277 11.79 18.53 -1.59
C GLY A 277 12.35 17.85 -0.34
N LEU A 278 11.87 16.62 -0.03
CA LEU A 278 12.38 15.88 1.12
C LEU A 278 13.84 15.45 0.90
N PRO A 279 14.79 15.75 1.84
CA PRO A 279 16.20 15.41 1.69
C PRO A 279 16.49 13.93 1.91
N VAL A 280 16.06 13.09 0.95
CA VAL A 280 16.38 11.66 0.92
C VAL A 280 17.52 11.43 -0.07
N LYS A 281 18.66 10.92 0.44
CA LYS A 281 19.83 10.58 -0.37
C LYS A 281 19.57 9.39 -1.26
N LYS A 282 19.17 8.27 -0.63
CA LYS A 282 18.84 7.02 -1.30
C LYS A 282 17.52 6.45 -0.82
N LEU A 283 16.67 6.07 -1.77
CA LEU A 283 15.54 5.18 -1.58
C LEU A 283 15.95 3.79 -2.04
N ILE A 284 15.89 2.81 -1.16
CA ILE A 284 16.32 1.44 -1.46
C ILE A 284 15.09 0.58 -1.71
N VAL A 285 15.00 0.06 -2.93
CA VAL A 285 13.98 -0.89 -3.36
C VAL A 285 14.38 -2.27 -2.87
N ALA A 286 13.73 -2.77 -1.83
CA ALA A 286 13.96 -4.09 -1.29
C ALA A 286 12.88 -5.05 -1.80
N ASN A 287 13.22 -5.91 -2.76
CA ASN A 287 12.33 -6.94 -3.28
C ASN A 287 12.58 -8.28 -2.59
N ASN A 288 11.57 -9.16 -2.60
CA ASN A 288 11.77 -10.58 -2.40
C ASN A 288 12.16 -11.27 -3.72
N LYS A 289 12.04 -12.59 -3.80
CA LYS A 289 12.39 -13.39 -4.98
C LYS A 289 11.59 -13.01 -6.24
N ASN A 290 10.42 -12.36 -6.08
CA ASN A 290 9.65 -11.76 -7.18
C ASN A 290 10.23 -10.41 -7.61
N GLU A 291 11.44 -10.40 -8.08
CA GLU A 291 12.33 -9.25 -8.28
C GLU A 291 11.99 -8.31 -9.45
N CYS A 292 10.71 -8.11 -9.79
CA CYS A 292 10.31 -7.26 -10.91
C CYS A 292 10.87 -5.83 -10.77
N LEU A 293 10.69 -5.20 -9.61
CA LEU A 293 11.25 -3.87 -9.38
C LEU A 293 12.79 -3.87 -9.42
N ASN A 294 13.43 -4.90 -8.88
CA ASN A 294 14.89 -4.99 -8.93
C ASN A 294 15.37 -4.99 -10.40
N ARG A 295 14.74 -5.75 -11.29
CA ARG A 295 15.07 -5.74 -12.73
C ARG A 295 14.85 -4.37 -13.38
N ILE A 296 13.74 -3.68 -13.06
CA ILE A 296 13.49 -2.32 -13.55
C ILE A 296 14.61 -1.37 -13.14
N PHE A 297 14.98 -1.37 -11.87
CA PHE A 297 15.95 -0.41 -11.34
C PHE A 297 17.41 -0.77 -11.68
N THR A 298 17.76 -2.05 -11.88
CA THR A 298 19.10 -2.48 -12.28
C THR A 298 19.28 -2.50 -13.79
N ASN A 299 18.42 -3.23 -14.51
CA ASN A 299 18.58 -3.49 -15.95
C ASN A 299 17.75 -2.54 -16.83
N GLY A 300 16.70 -1.91 -16.28
CA GLY A 300 15.76 -1.07 -17.03
C GLY A 300 14.77 -1.88 -17.86
N PHE A 301 14.53 -3.11 -17.45
CA PHE A 301 13.65 -4.03 -18.14
C PHE A 301 12.47 -4.39 -17.24
N PHE A 302 11.28 -4.00 -17.66
CA PHE A 302 10.04 -4.37 -17.00
C PHE A 302 9.40 -5.53 -17.74
N CYS A 303 9.40 -6.72 -17.15
CA CYS A 303 8.76 -7.90 -17.71
C CYS A 303 8.05 -8.70 -16.63
N LYS A 304 6.92 -9.30 -17.01
CA LYS A 304 6.22 -10.29 -16.21
C LYS A 304 7.01 -11.61 -16.21
N LYS A 305 7.13 -12.25 -15.07
CA LYS A 305 7.75 -13.58 -14.90
C LYS A 305 6.82 -14.46 -14.08
N PRO A 306 7.00 -15.78 -14.06
CA PRO A 306 6.25 -16.64 -13.14
C PRO A 306 6.40 -16.19 -11.69
N ILE A 307 5.32 -16.31 -10.92
CA ILE A 307 5.33 -15.97 -9.51
C ILE A 307 6.13 -16.99 -8.70
N HIS A 308 6.78 -16.52 -7.65
CA HIS A 308 7.38 -17.33 -6.61
C HIS A 308 6.66 -17.05 -5.30
N GLU A 309 6.06 -18.07 -4.71
CA GLU A 309 5.55 -17.97 -3.34
C GLU A 309 6.70 -17.77 -2.37
N THR A 310 6.61 -16.75 -1.52
CA THR A 310 7.63 -16.43 -0.53
C THR A 310 7.04 -16.25 0.86
N ILE A 311 7.90 -16.26 1.88
CA ILE A 311 7.48 -15.98 3.26
C ILE A 311 7.04 -14.52 3.48
N SER A 312 7.35 -13.63 2.56
CA SER A 312 6.93 -12.21 2.55
C SER A 312 5.80 -11.96 1.54
N SER A 313 4.73 -12.74 1.65
CA SER A 313 3.66 -12.89 0.65
C SER A 313 2.97 -11.58 0.23
N ALA A 314 2.89 -10.58 1.09
CA ALA A 314 2.24 -9.30 0.75
C ALA A 314 3.02 -8.45 -0.29
N ILE A 315 4.24 -8.89 -0.65
CA ILE A 315 5.02 -8.31 -1.75
C ILE A 315 5.31 -9.33 -2.87
N ASP A 316 4.60 -10.47 -2.90
CA ASP A 316 4.56 -11.39 -4.04
C ASP A 316 3.68 -10.78 -5.13
N ILE A 317 4.26 -9.88 -5.92
CA ILE A 317 3.58 -9.09 -6.95
C ILE A 317 4.43 -9.08 -8.20
N LEU A 318 3.82 -9.38 -9.35
CA LEU A 318 4.47 -9.42 -10.65
C LEU A 318 4.41 -8.07 -11.37
N VAL A 319 3.33 -7.29 -11.15
CA VAL A 319 3.08 -6.03 -11.84
C VAL A 319 3.04 -4.86 -10.85
N PRO A 320 4.15 -4.10 -10.70
CA PRO A 320 4.23 -2.96 -9.79
C PRO A 320 3.48 -1.74 -10.37
N ILE A 321 2.15 -1.75 -10.33
CA ILE A 321 1.29 -0.78 -11.01
C ILE A 321 1.59 0.69 -10.68
N ASN A 322 2.03 0.98 -9.45
CA ASN A 322 2.36 2.36 -9.06
C ASN A 322 3.71 2.84 -9.62
N PHE A 323 4.49 1.97 -10.26
CA PHE A 323 5.67 2.39 -11.01
C PHE A 323 5.27 3.27 -12.19
N TRP A 324 4.16 2.99 -12.89
CA TRP A 324 3.63 3.84 -13.95
C TRP A 324 3.28 5.25 -13.47
N ARG A 325 2.77 5.37 -12.22
CA ARG A 325 2.48 6.67 -11.62
C ARG A 325 3.76 7.46 -11.33
N TYR A 326 4.77 6.82 -10.79
CA TYR A 326 6.07 7.45 -10.53
C TYR A 326 6.78 7.86 -11.83
N LEU A 327 6.74 6.97 -12.83
CA LEU A 327 7.34 7.18 -14.14
C LEU A 327 6.77 8.43 -14.85
N TYR A 328 5.45 8.67 -14.71
CA TYR A 328 4.81 9.90 -15.22
C TYR A 328 5.54 11.17 -14.76
N PHE A 329 5.89 11.25 -13.48
CA PHE A 329 6.64 12.39 -12.94
C PHE A 329 8.13 12.38 -13.33
N CYS A 330 8.67 11.24 -13.71
CA CYS A 330 10.06 11.13 -14.18
C CYS A 330 10.23 11.56 -15.64
N VAL A 331 9.15 11.48 -16.43
CA VAL A 331 9.12 11.94 -17.83
C VAL A 331 8.37 13.27 -17.99
N ASN A 332 8.32 14.09 -16.93
CA ASN A 332 7.70 15.42 -16.93
C ASN A 332 6.26 15.45 -17.47
N GLY A 333 5.48 14.40 -17.20
CA GLY A 333 4.08 14.31 -17.58
C GLY A 333 3.84 13.94 -19.04
N ASP A 334 4.82 13.37 -19.75
CA ASP A 334 4.66 12.90 -21.13
C ASP A 334 3.70 11.70 -21.20
N VAL A 335 2.43 11.99 -21.32
CA VAL A 335 1.36 10.98 -21.39
C VAL A 335 1.48 10.07 -22.64
N LYS A 336 2.10 10.56 -23.73
CA LYS A 336 2.28 9.75 -24.93
C LYS A 336 3.27 8.61 -24.68
N LYS A 337 4.40 8.93 -24.03
CA LYS A 337 5.39 7.91 -23.61
C LYS A 337 4.74 6.92 -22.63
N ILE A 338 4.05 7.38 -21.59
CA ILE A 338 3.42 6.50 -20.60
C ILE A 338 2.40 5.58 -21.25
N LYS A 339 1.49 6.11 -22.08
CA LYS A 339 0.48 5.32 -22.80
C LYS A 339 1.14 4.30 -23.73
N GLY A 340 2.18 4.68 -24.48
CA GLY A 340 2.91 3.79 -25.37
C GLY A 340 3.50 2.60 -24.61
N TRP A 341 4.19 2.83 -23.51
CA TRP A 341 4.78 1.76 -22.68
C TRP A 341 3.73 0.89 -21.99
N MET A 342 2.64 1.47 -21.47
CA MET A 342 1.56 0.69 -20.87
C MET A 342 0.89 -0.22 -21.89
N ASN A 343 0.59 0.29 -23.12
CA ASN A 343 0.03 -0.53 -24.19
C ASN A 343 1.01 -1.64 -24.61
N GLN A 344 2.29 -1.33 -24.80
CA GLN A 344 3.32 -2.33 -25.09
C GLN A 344 3.36 -3.43 -24.02
N PHE A 345 3.29 -3.04 -22.74
CA PHE A 345 3.27 -4.03 -21.66
C PHE A 345 1.99 -4.87 -21.64
N GLU A 346 0.83 -4.27 -21.93
CA GLU A 346 -0.45 -4.98 -22.02
C GLU A 346 -0.43 -6.00 -23.19
N GLU A 347 0.21 -5.67 -24.32
CA GLU A 347 0.29 -6.51 -25.50
C GLU A 347 1.37 -7.61 -25.42
N THR A 348 2.53 -7.28 -24.84
CA THR A 348 3.72 -8.15 -24.93
C THR A 348 4.20 -8.70 -23.57
N GLY A 349 3.64 -8.21 -22.47
CA GLY A 349 4.10 -8.52 -21.10
C GLY A 349 5.46 -7.91 -20.74
N GLN A 350 6.02 -7.04 -21.59
CA GLN A 350 7.35 -6.47 -21.34
C GLN A 350 7.54 -5.07 -21.93
N VAL A 351 8.42 -4.29 -21.29
CA VAL A 351 8.85 -2.97 -21.76
C VAL A 351 10.31 -2.76 -21.43
N GLU A 352 11.05 -2.21 -22.37
CA GLU A 352 12.37 -1.63 -22.14
C GLU A 352 12.30 -0.10 -22.28
N PHE A 353 12.83 0.61 -21.27
CA PHE A 353 12.84 2.07 -21.25
C PHE A 353 14.10 2.62 -21.92
N ASP A 354 13.98 3.80 -22.57
CA ASP A 354 15.12 4.52 -23.12
C ASP A 354 16.11 4.96 -22.03
N SER A 355 17.35 5.28 -22.43
CA SER A 355 18.46 5.60 -21.51
C SER A 355 18.19 6.84 -20.65
N GLU A 356 17.52 7.88 -21.21
CA GLU A 356 17.17 9.10 -20.50
C GLU A 356 16.13 8.80 -19.40
N THR A 357 15.10 8.07 -19.75
CA THR A 357 14.07 7.63 -18.81
C THR A 357 14.66 6.76 -17.71
N LYS A 358 15.55 5.79 -18.04
CA LYS A 358 16.27 4.97 -17.06
C LYS A 358 17.07 5.83 -16.09
N LYS A 359 17.79 6.84 -16.56
CA LYS A 359 18.55 7.79 -15.73
C LYS A 359 17.62 8.56 -14.79
N SER A 360 16.49 9.06 -15.31
CA SER A 360 15.54 9.87 -14.54
C SER A 360 14.89 9.10 -13.39
N TYR A 361 14.32 7.91 -13.62
CA TYR A 361 13.63 7.19 -12.54
C TYR A 361 14.57 6.51 -11.56
N ARG A 362 15.82 6.24 -11.94
CA ARG A 362 16.85 5.65 -11.05
C ARG A 362 17.52 6.67 -10.14
N GLU A 363 17.38 7.94 -10.41
CA GLU A 363 18.06 8.99 -9.65
C GLU A 363 17.72 8.92 -8.16
N GLY A 364 18.76 8.66 -7.35
CA GLY A 364 18.59 8.50 -5.90
C GLY A 364 17.99 7.18 -5.45
N PHE A 365 17.87 6.18 -6.34
CA PHE A 365 17.44 4.84 -5.97
C PHE A 365 18.61 3.85 -6.00
N LEU A 366 18.50 2.82 -5.15
CA LEU A 366 19.26 1.58 -5.21
C LEU A 366 18.23 0.44 -5.15
N SER A 367 18.62 -0.73 -5.67
CA SER A 367 17.72 -1.89 -5.64
C SER A 367 18.48 -3.18 -5.39
N VAL A 368 17.83 -4.11 -4.68
CA VAL A 368 18.34 -5.45 -4.43
C VAL A 368 17.21 -6.43 -4.16
N SER A 369 17.40 -7.68 -4.55
CA SER A 369 16.53 -8.80 -4.23
C SER A 369 17.07 -9.58 -3.02
N VAL A 370 16.17 -10.08 -2.19
CA VAL A 370 16.42 -10.84 -0.95
C VAL A 370 15.60 -12.13 -1.02
N ASP A 371 16.26 -13.28 -0.81
CA ASP A 371 15.57 -14.56 -0.78
C ASP A 371 15.03 -14.93 0.62
N ASP A 372 14.27 -16.03 0.70
CA ASP A 372 13.67 -16.49 1.95
C ASP A 372 14.71 -16.92 2.99
N LYS A 373 15.84 -17.48 2.56
CA LYS A 373 16.95 -17.87 3.46
C LYS A 373 17.59 -16.64 4.09
N GLU A 374 17.86 -15.62 3.30
CA GLU A 374 18.37 -14.32 3.76
C GLU A 374 17.38 -13.66 4.72
N THR A 375 16.10 -13.69 4.39
CA THR A 375 15.01 -13.17 5.21
C THR A 375 14.93 -13.86 6.56
N MET A 376 14.91 -15.20 6.59
CA MET A 376 14.89 -16.01 7.82
C MET A 376 16.12 -15.77 8.69
N ASN A 377 17.30 -15.73 8.09
CA ASN A 377 18.55 -15.46 8.81
C ASN A 377 18.55 -14.06 9.43
N THR A 378 17.98 -13.08 8.73
CA THR A 378 17.86 -11.70 9.23
C THR A 378 16.94 -11.62 10.44
N ILE A 379 15.75 -12.25 10.39
CA ILE A 379 14.83 -12.29 11.54
C ILE A 379 15.52 -12.92 12.75
N LYS A 380 16.15 -14.09 12.54
CA LYS A 380 16.85 -14.82 13.61
C LYS A 380 17.97 -14.00 14.21
N SER A 381 18.87 -13.47 13.38
CA SER A 381 20.04 -12.69 13.84
C SER A 381 19.63 -11.44 14.61
N LEU A 382 18.61 -10.72 14.13
CA LEU A 382 18.12 -9.53 14.79
C LEU A 382 17.48 -9.85 16.15
N TYR A 383 16.65 -10.91 16.20
CA TYR A 383 16.05 -11.36 17.45
C TYR A 383 17.10 -11.83 18.47
N GLU A 384 18.14 -12.53 18.04
CA GLU A 384 19.24 -12.98 18.92
C GLU A 384 20.03 -11.80 19.48
N LYS A 385 20.37 -10.80 18.65
CA LYS A 385 21.23 -9.66 19.03
C LYS A 385 20.49 -8.54 19.74
N GLU A 386 19.30 -8.19 19.25
CA GLU A 386 18.56 -7.00 19.68
C GLU A 386 17.33 -7.32 20.56
N LYS A 387 16.94 -8.62 20.63
CA LYS A 387 15.64 -9.06 21.17
C LYS A 387 14.44 -8.41 20.47
N TYR A 388 14.69 -7.91 19.24
CA TYR A 388 13.70 -7.29 18.40
C TYR A 388 13.24 -8.26 17.31
N LEU A 389 11.94 -8.53 17.26
CA LEU A 389 11.33 -9.47 16.33
C LEU A 389 10.73 -8.73 15.15
N LEU A 390 11.16 -9.07 13.93
CA LEU A 390 10.60 -8.54 12.69
C LEU A 390 9.64 -9.54 12.04
N ASP A 391 8.68 -9.01 11.30
CA ASP A 391 7.96 -9.74 10.28
C ASP A 391 8.85 -10.01 9.04
N PRO A 392 8.46 -10.96 8.16
CA PRO A 392 9.27 -11.26 6.97
C PRO A 392 9.52 -10.07 6.05
N HIS A 393 8.55 -9.15 5.91
CA HIS A 393 8.71 -7.98 5.02
C HIS A 393 9.71 -6.97 5.61
N GLY A 394 9.60 -6.67 6.91
CA GLY A 394 10.59 -5.83 7.61
C GLY A 394 12.00 -6.44 7.54
N ALA A 395 12.09 -7.78 7.59
CA ALA A 395 13.35 -8.49 7.45
C ALA A 395 13.95 -8.36 6.04
N VAL A 396 13.13 -8.35 4.98
CA VAL A 396 13.58 -8.04 3.62
C VAL A 396 14.23 -6.66 3.56
N ALA A 397 13.68 -5.65 4.26
CA ALA A 397 14.29 -4.31 4.30
C ALA A 397 15.65 -4.32 5.00
N ILE A 398 15.80 -4.95 6.16
CA ILE A 398 17.07 -5.03 6.89
C ILE A 398 18.12 -5.85 6.10
N SER A 399 17.71 -6.96 5.48
CA SER A 399 18.60 -7.76 4.63
C SER A 399 19.10 -6.95 3.43
N ALA A 400 18.21 -6.18 2.79
CA ALA A 400 18.58 -5.28 1.69
C ALA A 400 19.57 -4.19 2.15
N ALA A 401 19.37 -3.61 3.33
CA ALA A 401 20.31 -2.67 3.93
C ALA A 401 21.70 -3.28 4.12
N ASN A 402 21.77 -4.52 4.62
CA ASN A 402 23.02 -5.24 4.82
C ASN A 402 23.74 -5.51 3.50
N LYS A 403 23.02 -5.97 2.47
CA LYS A 403 23.58 -6.24 1.12
C LYS A 403 24.13 -4.99 0.44
N LEU A 404 23.58 -3.82 0.73
CA LEU A 404 23.97 -2.55 0.13
C LEU A 404 24.82 -1.66 1.04
N LYS A 405 25.26 -2.15 2.19
CA LYS A 405 25.95 -1.38 3.23
C LYS A 405 27.10 -0.53 2.67
N GLU A 406 27.93 -1.07 1.79
CA GLU A 406 29.07 -0.36 1.20
C GLU A 406 28.65 0.75 0.21
N LYS A 407 27.43 0.69 -0.34
CA LYS A 407 26.86 1.70 -1.26
C LYS A 407 26.07 2.77 -0.52
N LEU A 408 25.83 2.60 0.77
CA LEU A 408 25.16 3.57 1.63
C LEU A 408 26.21 4.46 2.27
N SER A 409 26.02 5.77 2.16
CA SER A 409 26.84 6.75 2.87
C SER A 409 26.53 6.74 4.37
N ASP A 410 27.37 7.37 5.18
CA ASP A 410 27.23 7.52 6.65
C ASP A 410 26.00 8.36 7.09
N ASN A 411 24.98 8.46 6.26
CA ASN A 411 23.73 9.12 6.61
C ASN A 411 22.83 8.19 7.45
N PRO A 412 21.98 8.72 8.33
CA PRO A 412 21.00 7.92 9.05
C PRO A 412 20.18 7.06 8.10
N LEU A 413 19.92 5.83 8.53
CA LEU A 413 19.17 4.84 7.76
C LEU A 413 17.85 4.49 8.44
N ILE A 414 16.76 4.58 7.69
CA ILE A 414 15.44 4.13 8.14
C ILE A 414 15.03 2.90 7.34
N CYS A 415 14.80 1.78 8.01
CA CYS A 415 14.21 0.57 7.44
C CYS A 415 12.73 0.50 7.81
N LEU A 416 11.86 0.32 6.82
CA LEU A 416 10.43 0.27 7.05
C LEU A 416 10.00 -1.15 7.46
N ALA A 417 9.38 -1.29 8.64
CA ALA A 417 8.70 -2.49 9.08
C ALA A 417 7.20 -2.35 8.80
N THR A 418 6.68 -3.18 7.93
CA THR A 418 5.37 -3.00 7.31
C THR A 418 4.26 -3.87 7.86
N ALA A 419 4.58 -4.86 8.71
CA ALA A 419 3.60 -5.69 9.39
C ALA A 419 4.09 -6.12 10.78
N HIS A 420 3.15 -6.45 11.66
CA HIS A 420 3.45 -6.99 12.98
C HIS A 420 3.75 -8.50 12.88
N PRO A 421 4.76 -9.02 13.62
CA PRO A 421 5.14 -10.45 13.57
C PRO A 421 4.00 -11.43 13.88
N ALA A 422 3.01 -11.05 14.68
CA ALA A 422 1.85 -11.88 15.02
C ALA A 422 1.01 -12.33 13.81
N LYS A 423 1.18 -11.70 12.65
CA LYS A 423 0.51 -12.11 11.40
C LYS A 423 1.19 -13.30 10.73
N PHE A 424 2.37 -13.70 11.19
CA PHE A 424 3.22 -14.72 10.56
C PHE A 424 3.72 -15.77 11.56
N PRO A 425 2.84 -16.37 12.41
CA PRO A 425 3.27 -17.26 13.49
C PRO A 425 4.05 -18.46 12.96
N ASN A 426 3.65 -19.07 11.84
CA ASN A 426 4.31 -20.23 11.25
C ASN A 426 5.80 -19.95 10.88
N ILE A 427 6.12 -18.71 10.51
CA ILE A 427 7.49 -18.30 10.19
C ILE A 427 8.30 -18.13 11.48
N ILE A 428 7.69 -17.51 12.49
CA ILE A 428 8.34 -17.28 13.78
C ILE A 428 8.59 -18.60 14.53
N GLU A 429 7.67 -19.57 14.45
CA GLU A 429 7.84 -20.91 15.01
C GLU A 429 9.05 -21.64 14.42
N LYS A 430 9.24 -21.57 13.10
CA LYS A 430 10.46 -22.13 12.44
C LYS A 430 11.76 -21.53 12.97
N ILE A 431 11.75 -20.24 13.30
CA ILE A 431 12.91 -19.52 13.84
C ILE A 431 13.16 -19.91 15.31
N SER A 432 12.10 -20.05 16.10
CA SER A 432 12.17 -20.43 17.51
C SER A 432 12.45 -21.93 17.73
N LYS A 433 12.69 -22.71 16.68
CA LYS A 433 12.91 -24.17 16.71
C LYS A 433 11.78 -24.91 17.43
N ASN A 434 10.55 -24.60 17.08
CA ASN A 434 9.31 -25.17 17.66
C ASN A 434 9.15 -24.95 19.18
N LYS A 435 9.84 -23.97 19.77
CA LYS A 435 9.53 -23.46 21.10
C LYS A 435 8.28 -22.57 21.02
N SER A 436 7.64 -22.30 22.16
CA SER A 436 6.51 -21.37 22.23
C SER A 436 6.83 -20.04 21.54
N LEU A 437 5.84 -19.46 20.86
CA LEU A 437 5.98 -18.16 20.21
C LEU A 437 6.49 -17.11 21.20
N PRO A 438 7.49 -16.29 20.82
CA PRO A 438 7.89 -15.15 21.61
C PRO A 438 6.69 -14.22 21.86
N LYS A 439 6.63 -13.60 23.04
CA LYS A 439 5.56 -12.66 23.40
C LYS A 439 5.33 -11.57 22.33
N ALA A 440 6.41 -11.11 21.68
CA ALA A 440 6.36 -10.15 20.57
C ALA A 440 5.67 -10.67 19.30
N ALA A 441 5.44 -11.98 19.17
CA ALA A 441 4.69 -12.59 18.06
C ALA A 441 3.23 -12.91 18.43
N ILE A 442 2.75 -12.41 19.55
CA ILE A 442 1.36 -12.62 20.00
C ILE A 442 0.69 -11.25 20.08
N HIS A 443 -0.51 -11.14 19.53
CA HIS A 443 -1.29 -9.92 19.59
C HIS A 443 -2.77 -10.23 19.86
N LYS A 444 -3.38 -9.46 20.79
CA LYS A 444 -4.75 -9.69 21.25
C LYS A 444 -5.79 -9.69 20.12
N SER A 445 -5.64 -8.83 19.10
CA SER A 445 -6.58 -8.77 17.98
C SER A 445 -6.53 -10.03 17.10
N ILE A 446 -5.34 -10.62 16.93
CA ILE A 446 -5.16 -11.89 16.23
C ILE A 446 -5.75 -13.05 17.02
N GLU A 447 -5.46 -13.12 18.33
CA GLU A 447 -6.01 -14.17 19.20
C GLU A 447 -7.54 -14.10 19.28
N ASN A 448 -8.11 -12.91 19.40
CA ASN A 448 -9.57 -12.72 19.36
C ASN A 448 -10.19 -13.19 18.04
N ALA A 449 -9.56 -12.93 16.91
CA ALA A 449 -10.04 -13.38 15.61
C ALA A 449 -10.05 -14.91 15.46
N LYS A 450 -9.17 -15.62 16.18
CA LYS A 450 -9.16 -17.11 16.20
C LYS A 450 -10.42 -17.69 16.84
N LEU A 451 -11.06 -16.96 17.73
CA LEU A 451 -12.27 -17.40 18.47
C LEU A 451 -13.57 -17.10 17.74
N GLN A 452 -13.53 -16.31 16.65
CA GLN A 452 -14.73 -15.90 15.92
C GLN A 452 -15.05 -16.84 14.76
N SER A 453 -16.36 -16.96 14.46
CA SER A 453 -16.84 -17.67 13.28
C SER A 453 -16.46 -16.94 12.01
N GLN A 454 -16.03 -17.69 11.01
CA GLN A 454 -15.67 -17.15 9.71
C GLN A 454 -16.88 -17.11 8.78
N LYS A 455 -16.96 -16.07 7.95
CA LYS A 455 -17.95 -15.92 6.88
C LYS A 455 -17.26 -15.55 5.56
N GLY A 456 -17.97 -15.66 4.46
CA GLY A 456 -17.49 -15.27 3.13
C GLY A 456 -17.95 -16.22 2.05
N TYR A 457 -17.50 -15.93 0.85
CA TYR A 457 -17.73 -16.72 -0.35
C TYR A 457 -16.46 -17.45 -0.75
N THR A 458 -16.64 -18.52 -1.54
CA THR A 458 -15.52 -19.26 -2.09
C THR A 458 -15.81 -19.59 -3.55
N PHE A 459 -14.87 -19.23 -4.43
CA PHE A 459 -14.99 -19.48 -5.87
C PHE A 459 -13.71 -20.12 -6.42
N ASP A 460 -13.87 -20.86 -7.53
CA ASP A 460 -12.75 -21.27 -8.36
C ASP A 460 -12.40 -20.17 -9.33
N TYR A 461 -11.12 -19.93 -9.58
CA TYR A 461 -10.64 -18.89 -10.50
C TYR A 461 -11.26 -19.01 -11.90
N LYS A 462 -11.44 -20.22 -12.42
CA LYS A 462 -12.01 -20.47 -13.74
C LYS A 462 -13.39 -19.84 -13.95
N ASN A 463 -14.19 -19.75 -12.88
CA ASN A 463 -15.56 -19.24 -12.90
C ASN A 463 -15.69 -17.89 -12.15
N LEU A 464 -14.57 -17.29 -11.75
CA LEU A 464 -14.55 -16.15 -10.80
C LEU A 464 -15.40 -14.98 -11.32
N TYR A 465 -15.22 -14.58 -12.58
CA TYR A 465 -15.94 -13.43 -13.13
C TYR A 465 -17.46 -13.57 -13.03
N ASP A 466 -18.02 -14.68 -13.53
CA ASP A 466 -19.47 -14.88 -13.57
C ASP A 466 -20.05 -15.10 -12.16
N ALA A 467 -19.38 -15.91 -11.34
CA ALA A 467 -19.79 -16.16 -9.96
C ALA A 467 -19.80 -14.88 -9.11
N LEU A 468 -18.74 -14.09 -9.21
CA LEU A 468 -18.60 -12.84 -8.49
C LEU A 468 -19.64 -11.82 -8.96
N LYS A 469 -19.78 -11.64 -10.28
CA LYS A 469 -20.77 -10.73 -10.89
C LYS A 469 -22.19 -11.05 -10.41
N SER A 470 -22.62 -12.31 -10.53
CA SER A 470 -23.95 -12.76 -10.12
C SER A 470 -24.18 -12.56 -8.62
N THR A 471 -23.19 -12.89 -7.79
CA THR A 471 -23.29 -12.73 -6.33
C THR A 471 -23.39 -11.27 -5.92
N MET A 472 -22.60 -10.40 -6.53
CA MET A 472 -22.64 -8.95 -6.27
C MET A 472 -23.96 -8.33 -6.71
N GLU A 473 -24.51 -8.72 -7.87
CA GLU A 473 -25.83 -8.22 -8.35
C GLU A 473 -26.96 -8.65 -7.40
N LYS A 474 -26.99 -9.93 -7.00
CA LYS A 474 -27.97 -10.45 -6.05
C LYS A 474 -27.93 -9.70 -4.72
N ASN A 475 -26.73 -9.48 -4.19
CA ASN A 475 -26.55 -8.76 -2.92
C ASN A 475 -27.00 -7.30 -3.03
N TRP A 476 -26.65 -6.63 -4.13
CA TRP A 476 -27.07 -5.27 -4.41
C TRP A 476 -28.60 -5.15 -4.47
N ASP A 477 -29.26 -6.03 -5.20
CA ASP A 477 -30.71 -6.00 -5.37
C ASP A 477 -31.43 -6.27 -4.03
N LEU A 478 -30.95 -7.18 -3.20
CA LEU A 478 -31.50 -7.44 -1.86
C LEU A 478 -31.39 -6.23 -0.93
N ASN A 479 -30.30 -5.48 -0.98
CA ASN A 479 -30.07 -4.35 -0.09
C ASN A 479 -30.77 -3.06 -0.57
N HIS A 480 -30.98 -2.90 -1.88
CA HIS A 480 -31.53 -1.66 -2.46
C HIS A 480 -32.99 -1.75 -2.90
N LEU A 481 -33.57 -2.97 -3.04
CA LEU A 481 -35.02 -3.17 -3.25
C LEU A 481 -35.84 -3.00 -1.95
N LYS A 482 -35.23 -3.13 -0.77
CA LYS A 482 -35.90 -2.91 0.53
C LYS A 482 -36.09 -1.42 0.87
N ILE A 483 -35.60 -0.49 0.04
CA ILE A 483 -35.67 0.97 0.26
C ILE A 483 -36.71 1.63 -0.68
N LYS A 484 -37.37 0.84 -1.51
CA LYS A 484 -38.60 1.27 -2.23
C LYS A 484 -39.82 0.76 -1.52
#